data_7da306dc46268783c5841d67dc7ec48f
#
_entry.id   7da306dc46268783c5841d67dc7ec48f
#
_cell.length_a   1.000
_cell.length_b   1.000
_cell.length_c   1.000
_cell.angle_alpha   90.00
_cell.angle_beta   90.00
_cell.angle_gamma   90.00
#
_symmetry.space_group_name_H-M   'P 1'
#
loop_
_entity.id
_entity.type
_entity.pdbx_description
1 polymer ?
#
loop_
_entity_poly.entity_id
_entity_poly.type
_entity_poly.pdbx_seq_one_letter_code
_entity_poly.pdbx_strand_id
1 'polypeptide(L)'
;MGRRRFGYLQKKPNKKNPRYLEASYEPPVWAYRKWPDQLRGKKRIYKNFPLRFAIDAETWLNDAERDIIRGTWVPPQLEQLKEEAHGTTFAQYAMDYLREHRKANGEPLAEQTVEKYRQYLRDHLIPALGVYRMDEITESLLRETIDSMDVSGDGAGASIRWHVATLMRAMFAEASTKKVKGTGEPLIGSNPAINIRVEKPLADIADADVSHEELDMLYAAMPERHALVIYLVGVLCLRPEEVYGLQRGDIDINPDRQGGMVRVRRAAISIKKDGRTVRGYGKTKTPGSVRDVAIPKYLVPCFERHLEKFVGPLPESPMFTGSVTHDIVNPQSVRNAWYRARKTIPRLEEKKVRLYDLRHRALTEVASYTNSLKAVMEMGGHTQASTAMHYQHVTEKEKRKILAGIEADANAARMKRAAATNDGDGMNTPSRDEIESLSRNLEQMDPKVRANVLRSMEEGRRFLILSHFSEEAQIETMAKLLSES
;
A
#
# COMPACT_ATOMS: atom_id res chain seq x y z
N MET A 1 -68.17 25.59 -13.78
CA MET A 1 -67.08 24.72 -13.41
C MET A 1 -67.45 24.02 -12.11
N GLY A 2 -67.70 22.72 -12.15
CA GLY A 2 -68.01 21.91 -10.97
C GLY A 2 -66.86 21.99 -9.95
N ARG A 3 -67.23 21.86 -8.65
CA ARG A 3 -66.31 21.89 -7.55
C ARG A 3 -65.41 20.64 -7.66
N ARG A 4 -64.12 20.84 -7.96
CA ARG A 4 -63.17 19.73 -8.10
C ARG A 4 -63.02 18.96 -6.78
N ARG A 5 -62.92 17.64 -6.88
CA ARG A 5 -62.89 16.76 -5.70
C ARG A 5 -61.47 16.73 -5.06
N PHE A 6 -60.43 16.96 -5.90
CA PHE A 6 -59.03 17.01 -5.47
C PHE A 6 -58.29 18.23 -6.05
N GLY A 7 -57.50 18.90 -5.25
CA GLY A 7 -56.68 20.05 -5.64
C GLY A 7 -57.47 21.30 -5.97
N TYR A 8 -56.75 22.37 -6.25
CA TYR A 8 -57.32 23.66 -6.63
C TYR A 8 -56.67 24.17 -7.93
N LEU A 9 -57.47 24.77 -8.79
CA LEU A 9 -57.02 25.42 -10.01
C LEU A 9 -57.56 26.87 -9.99
N GLN A 10 -56.65 27.85 -9.99
CA GLN A 10 -57.00 29.25 -9.87
C GLN A 10 -56.35 30.07 -10.97
N LYS A 11 -57.07 31.09 -11.50
CA LYS A 11 -56.52 32.10 -12.40
C LYS A 11 -55.81 33.16 -11.59
N LYS A 12 -54.52 33.41 -11.86
CA LYS A 12 -53.69 34.40 -11.15
C LYS A 12 -53.21 35.51 -12.10
N PRO A 13 -52.89 36.75 -11.61
CA PRO A 13 -53.06 37.18 -10.22
C PRO A 13 -54.51 37.34 -9.79
N ASN A 14 -55.46 37.56 -10.73
CA ASN A 14 -56.87 37.66 -10.42
C ASN A 14 -57.73 37.10 -11.57
N LYS A 15 -59.03 36.89 -11.33
CA LYS A 15 -59.95 36.31 -12.32
C LYS A 15 -60.28 37.24 -13.51
N LYS A 16 -60.18 38.57 -13.33
CA LYS A 16 -60.54 39.54 -14.37
C LYS A 16 -59.42 39.75 -15.39
N ASN A 17 -58.16 39.68 -14.95
CA ASN A 17 -57.02 39.81 -15.85
C ASN A 17 -55.96 38.72 -15.50
N PRO A 18 -56.22 37.47 -15.85
CA PRO A 18 -55.33 36.36 -15.51
C PRO A 18 -54.10 36.36 -16.41
N ARG A 19 -52.94 36.05 -15.87
CA ARG A 19 -51.68 35.84 -16.58
C ARG A 19 -51.29 34.38 -16.67
N TYR A 20 -51.66 33.57 -15.64
CA TYR A 20 -51.37 32.13 -15.59
C TYR A 20 -52.42 31.40 -14.74
N LEU A 21 -52.42 30.08 -14.84
CA LEU A 21 -53.16 29.18 -13.99
C LEU A 21 -52.23 28.65 -12.88
N GLU A 22 -52.66 28.74 -11.63
CA GLU A 22 -51.99 28.12 -10.49
C GLU A 22 -52.76 26.87 -10.09
N ALA A 23 -52.14 25.72 -10.25
CA ALA A 23 -52.64 24.46 -9.72
C ALA A 23 -51.99 24.15 -8.37
N SER A 24 -52.75 23.64 -7.41
CA SER A 24 -52.20 23.29 -6.09
C SER A 24 -52.99 22.19 -5.41
N TYR A 25 -52.29 21.37 -4.59
CA TYR A 25 -52.90 20.33 -3.77
C TYR A 25 -52.15 20.19 -2.45
N GLU A 26 -52.71 19.46 -1.49
CA GLU A 26 -52.10 19.17 -0.21
C GLU A 26 -51.35 17.84 -0.29
N PRO A 27 -50.09 17.76 0.15
CA PRO A 27 -49.37 16.50 0.24
C PRO A 27 -50.11 15.53 1.18
N PRO A 28 -50.04 14.22 0.94
CA PRO A 28 -50.67 13.25 1.84
C PRO A 28 -49.95 13.27 3.24
N VAL A 29 -50.69 13.06 4.29
CA VAL A 29 -50.23 13.14 5.69
C VAL A 29 -49.00 12.25 5.96
N TRP A 30 -49.01 11.05 5.36
CA TRP A 30 -47.89 10.13 5.51
C TRP A 30 -46.57 10.64 4.88
N ALA A 31 -46.63 11.52 3.87
CA ALA A 31 -45.48 12.07 3.17
C ALA A 31 -44.61 12.95 4.08
N TYR A 32 -45.19 13.66 5.03
CA TYR A 32 -44.45 14.49 5.98
C TYR A 32 -43.53 13.67 6.91
N ARG A 33 -43.89 12.41 7.18
CA ARG A 33 -43.03 11.50 7.92
C ARG A 33 -41.93 10.89 7.06
N LYS A 34 -42.25 10.66 5.79
CA LYS A 34 -41.30 10.01 4.86
C LYS A 34 -40.28 10.98 4.28
N TRP A 35 -40.67 12.25 4.06
CA TRP A 35 -39.85 13.31 3.46
C TRP A 35 -39.95 14.63 4.26
N PRO A 36 -39.49 14.65 5.52
CA PRO A 36 -39.64 15.82 6.39
C PRO A 36 -38.90 17.06 5.85
N ASP A 37 -37.73 16.89 5.26
CA ASP A 37 -36.90 18.01 4.78
C ASP A 37 -37.50 18.67 3.52
N GLN A 38 -38.06 17.87 2.60
CA GLN A 38 -38.65 18.34 1.35
C GLN A 38 -39.99 19.04 1.57
N LEU A 39 -40.70 18.66 2.61
CA LEU A 39 -42.04 19.18 2.93
C LEU A 39 -42.05 20.16 4.12
N ARG A 40 -40.91 20.48 4.70
CA ARG A 40 -40.77 21.37 5.85
C ARG A 40 -41.43 22.71 5.58
N GLY A 41 -42.43 23.08 6.35
CA GLY A 41 -43.16 24.33 6.22
C GLY A 41 -44.11 24.45 5.01
N LYS A 42 -44.24 23.40 4.20
CA LYS A 42 -45.12 23.42 3.01
C LYS A 42 -46.47 22.78 3.31
N LYS A 43 -47.49 23.56 3.34
CA LYS A 43 -48.87 23.07 3.46
C LYS A 43 -49.47 22.61 2.13
N ARG A 44 -48.99 23.17 1.00
CA ARG A 44 -49.48 22.86 -0.35
C ARG A 44 -48.32 22.82 -1.35
N ILE A 45 -48.48 22.01 -2.37
CA ILE A 45 -47.62 21.99 -3.56
C ILE A 45 -48.30 22.82 -4.65
N TYR A 46 -47.51 23.67 -5.30
CA TYR A 46 -47.98 24.61 -6.33
C TYR A 46 -47.21 24.39 -7.63
N LYS A 47 -47.94 24.52 -8.79
CA LYS A 47 -47.34 24.61 -10.12
C LYS A 47 -48.10 25.60 -10.97
N ASN A 48 -47.37 26.46 -11.67
CA ASN A 48 -47.95 27.48 -12.55
C ASN A 48 -47.94 26.99 -14.00
N PHE A 49 -49.05 27.22 -14.69
CA PHE A 49 -49.22 26.88 -16.12
C PHE A 49 -49.67 28.12 -16.92
N PRO A 50 -49.19 28.28 -18.17
CA PRO A 50 -49.75 29.29 -19.09
C PRO A 50 -51.25 29.06 -19.26
N LEU A 51 -52.05 30.13 -19.47
CA LEU A 51 -53.52 30.06 -19.58
C LEU A 51 -54.02 29.06 -20.62
N ARG A 52 -53.26 28.90 -21.72
CA ARG A 52 -53.59 27.96 -22.81
C ARG A 52 -53.40 26.49 -22.47
N PHE A 53 -52.66 26.19 -21.39
CA PHE A 53 -52.39 24.83 -20.94
C PHE A 53 -53.25 24.41 -19.74
N ALA A 54 -54.53 24.74 -19.76
CA ALA A 54 -55.48 24.35 -18.71
C ALA A 54 -55.62 22.84 -18.57
N ILE A 55 -55.56 22.12 -19.69
CA ILE A 55 -55.59 20.63 -19.70
C ILE A 55 -54.39 20.06 -18.99
N ASP A 56 -53.18 20.58 -19.19
CA ASP A 56 -51.98 20.12 -18.56
C ASP A 56 -52.01 20.36 -17.04
N ALA A 57 -52.58 21.48 -16.61
CA ALA A 57 -52.80 21.75 -15.18
C ALA A 57 -53.78 20.78 -14.53
N GLU A 58 -54.81 20.35 -15.27
CA GLU A 58 -55.77 19.35 -14.85
C GLU A 58 -55.13 17.96 -14.80
N THR A 59 -54.38 17.59 -15.81
CA THR A 59 -53.64 16.33 -15.87
C THR A 59 -52.69 16.23 -14.71
N TRP A 60 -51.89 17.27 -14.42
CA TRP A 60 -50.94 17.28 -13.29
C TRP A 60 -51.66 17.05 -11.94
N LEU A 61 -52.83 17.62 -11.71
CA LEU A 61 -53.61 17.38 -10.51
C LEU A 61 -54.14 15.95 -10.45
N ASN A 62 -54.64 15.39 -11.56
CA ASN A 62 -55.18 14.05 -11.65
C ASN A 62 -54.08 12.99 -11.44
N ASP A 63 -52.88 13.22 -11.97
CA ASP A 63 -51.73 12.36 -11.77
C ASP A 63 -51.30 12.37 -10.31
N ALA A 64 -51.23 13.54 -9.67
CA ALA A 64 -50.93 13.63 -8.22
C ALA A 64 -51.99 12.90 -7.36
N GLU A 65 -53.30 13.04 -7.70
CA GLU A 65 -54.38 12.31 -7.01
C GLU A 65 -54.21 10.81 -7.17
N ARG A 66 -53.96 10.31 -8.37
CA ARG A 66 -53.74 8.90 -8.68
C ARG A 66 -52.58 8.33 -7.91
N ASP A 67 -51.44 9.04 -7.86
CA ASP A 67 -50.25 8.60 -7.21
C ASP A 67 -50.35 8.60 -5.67
N ILE A 68 -51.12 9.57 -5.13
CA ILE A 68 -51.49 9.59 -3.70
C ILE A 68 -52.36 8.38 -3.35
N ILE A 69 -53.35 8.07 -4.15
CA ILE A 69 -54.25 6.92 -3.95
C ILE A 69 -53.49 5.59 -4.03
N ARG A 70 -52.53 5.47 -4.95
CA ARG A 70 -51.68 4.29 -5.12
C ARG A 70 -50.57 4.19 -4.08
N GLY A 71 -50.31 5.24 -3.29
CA GLY A 71 -49.19 5.29 -2.34
C GLY A 71 -47.84 5.45 -3.00
N THR A 72 -47.80 5.80 -4.29
CA THR A 72 -46.57 6.01 -5.10
C THR A 72 -46.16 7.47 -5.17
N TRP A 73 -46.93 8.39 -4.61
CA TRP A 73 -46.67 9.82 -4.66
C TRP A 73 -45.29 10.17 -4.05
N VAL A 74 -44.55 11.02 -4.75
CA VAL A 74 -43.24 11.57 -4.37
C VAL A 74 -43.30 13.10 -4.46
N PRO A 75 -42.63 13.88 -3.57
CA PRO A 75 -42.55 15.32 -3.72
C PRO A 75 -41.97 15.69 -5.08
N PRO A 76 -42.59 16.62 -5.85
CA PRO A 76 -42.13 17.01 -7.20
C PRO A 76 -40.66 17.49 -7.22
N GLN A 77 -40.19 18.11 -6.14
CA GLN A 77 -38.79 18.52 -6.01
C GLN A 77 -37.83 17.33 -5.89
N LEU A 78 -38.25 16.25 -5.24
CA LEU A 78 -37.48 15.03 -5.16
C LEU A 78 -37.43 14.33 -6.52
N GLU A 79 -38.53 14.39 -7.27
CA GLU A 79 -38.60 13.84 -8.62
C GLU A 79 -37.65 14.59 -9.57
N GLN A 80 -37.64 15.94 -9.54
CA GLN A 80 -36.66 16.76 -10.26
C GLN A 80 -35.22 16.43 -9.89
N LEU A 81 -34.93 16.34 -8.60
CA LEU A 81 -33.57 15.96 -8.12
C LEU A 81 -33.15 14.56 -8.58
N LYS A 82 -34.12 13.62 -8.67
CA LYS A 82 -33.84 12.29 -9.23
C LYS A 82 -33.56 12.36 -10.72
N GLU A 83 -34.35 13.10 -11.48
CA GLU A 83 -34.13 13.29 -12.90
C GLU A 83 -32.78 13.97 -13.18
N GLU A 84 -32.43 15.00 -12.41
CA GLU A 84 -31.11 15.66 -12.49
C GLU A 84 -29.98 14.68 -12.13
N ALA A 85 -30.14 13.87 -11.08
CA ALA A 85 -29.17 12.86 -10.71
C ALA A 85 -29.04 11.78 -11.79
N HIS A 86 -30.16 11.27 -12.33
CA HIS A 86 -30.15 10.31 -13.44
C HIS A 86 -29.55 10.90 -14.73
N GLY A 87 -29.64 12.22 -14.95
CA GLY A 87 -28.99 12.91 -16.05
C GLY A 87 -27.49 13.10 -15.91
N THR A 88 -26.89 12.77 -14.76
CA THR A 88 -25.46 12.96 -14.52
C THR A 88 -24.63 12.10 -15.44
N THR A 89 -23.73 12.71 -16.22
CA THR A 89 -22.78 12.00 -17.07
C THR A 89 -21.58 11.50 -16.27
N PHE A 90 -20.86 10.52 -16.82
CA PHE A 90 -19.62 10.04 -16.21
C PHE A 90 -18.59 11.16 -16.02
N ALA A 91 -18.46 12.07 -16.99
CA ALA A 91 -17.52 13.19 -16.87
C ALA A 91 -17.87 14.12 -15.70
N GLN A 92 -19.15 14.44 -15.49
CA GLN A 92 -19.62 15.24 -14.36
C GLN A 92 -19.34 14.51 -13.03
N TYR A 93 -19.76 13.25 -12.94
CA TYR A 93 -19.52 12.43 -11.75
C TYR A 93 -18.03 12.30 -11.41
N ALA A 94 -17.18 12.13 -12.42
CA ALA A 94 -15.72 12.03 -12.22
C ALA A 94 -15.12 13.29 -11.57
N MET A 95 -15.59 14.47 -11.94
CA MET A 95 -15.17 15.73 -11.33
C MET A 95 -15.65 15.86 -9.88
N ASP A 96 -16.90 15.46 -9.62
CA ASP A 96 -17.45 15.44 -8.26
C ASP A 96 -16.74 14.42 -7.38
N TYR A 97 -16.45 13.25 -7.91
CA TYR A 97 -15.67 12.22 -7.21
C TYR A 97 -14.29 12.74 -6.79
N LEU A 98 -13.53 13.39 -7.67
CA LEU A 98 -12.23 13.96 -7.32
C LEU A 98 -12.32 15.01 -6.19
N ARG A 99 -13.42 15.76 -6.13
CA ARG A 99 -13.64 16.82 -5.13
C ARG A 99 -14.10 16.26 -3.78
N GLU A 100 -14.98 15.27 -3.81
CA GLU A 100 -15.73 14.81 -2.63
C GLU A 100 -15.21 13.52 -2.02
N HIS A 101 -14.55 12.68 -2.80
CA HIS A 101 -14.07 11.38 -2.33
C HIS A 101 -13.08 11.53 -1.17
N ARG A 102 -13.23 10.70 -0.15
CA ARG A 102 -12.41 10.68 1.06
C ARG A 102 -11.88 9.27 1.30
N LYS A 103 -10.78 9.17 2.03
CA LYS A 103 -10.27 7.90 2.54
C LYS A 103 -11.29 7.28 3.51
N ALA A 104 -11.13 5.98 3.82
CA ALA A 104 -11.99 5.28 4.77
C ALA A 104 -12.04 5.92 6.17
N ASN A 105 -10.97 6.64 6.57
CA ASN A 105 -10.91 7.40 7.83
C ASN A 105 -11.49 8.82 7.73
N GLY A 106 -12.13 9.19 6.62
CA GLY A 106 -12.74 10.49 6.40
C GLY A 106 -11.77 11.61 5.95
N GLU A 107 -10.45 11.36 5.96
CA GLU A 107 -9.47 12.35 5.50
C GLU A 107 -9.53 12.54 3.97
N PRO A 108 -9.17 13.73 3.46
CA PRO A 108 -9.01 13.93 2.03
C PRO A 108 -7.89 13.05 1.46
N LEU A 109 -8.00 12.74 0.17
CA LEU A 109 -6.91 12.10 -0.56
C LEU A 109 -5.67 13.00 -0.57
N ALA A 110 -4.48 12.38 -0.58
CA ALA A 110 -3.24 13.11 -0.82
C ALA A 110 -3.28 13.76 -2.22
N GLU A 111 -2.77 14.98 -2.34
CA GLU A 111 -2.82 15.77 -3.58
C GLU A 111 -2.18 15.02 -4.76
N GLN A 112 -1.08 14.29 -4.52
CA GLN A 112 -0.45 13.42 -5.52
C GLN A 112 -1.39 12.29 -6.00
N THR A 113 -2.25 11.76 -5.12
CA THR A 113 -3.24 10.74 -5.50
C THR A 113 -4.34 11.36 -6.35
N VAL A 114 -4.83 12.55 -5.98
CA VAL A 114 -5.83 13.30 -6.76
C VAL A 114 -5.29 13.60 -8.15
N GLU A 115 -4.02 14.03 -8.26
CA GLU A 115 -3.41 14.32 -9.57
C GLU A 115 -3.25 13.06 -10.43
N LYS A 116 -2.90 11.91 -9.82
CA LYS A 116 -2.88 10.63 -10.52
C LYS A 116 -4.28 10.21 -11.00
N TYR A 117 -5.29 10.35 -10.16
CA TYR A 117 -6.66 10.05 -10.54
C TYR A 117 -7.14 11.00 -11.67
N ARG A 118 -6.82 12.29 -11.57
CA ARG A 118 -7.11 13.26 -12.64
C ARG A 118 -6.46 12.86 -13.96
N GLN A 119 -5.22 12.39 -13.92
CA GLN A 119 -4.51 11.88 -15.09
C GLN A 119 -5.22 10.65 -15.68
N TYR A 120 -5.56 9.64 -14.87
CA TYR A 120 -6.25 8.45 -15.35
C TYR A 120 -7.64 8.74 -15.93
N LEU A 121 -8.36 9.66 -15.30
CA LEU A 121 -9.65 10.12 -15.81
C LEU A 121 -9.50 10.82 -17.16
N ARG A 122 -8.59 11.79 -17.24
CA ARG A 122 -8.38 12.59 -18.46
C ARG A 122 -7.87 11.76 -19.64
N ASP A 123 -6.91 10.88 -19.38
CA ASP A 123 -6.17 10.18 -20.44
C ASP A 123 -6.88 8.89 -20.88
N HIS A 124 -7.73 8.28 -20.03
CA HIS A 124 -8.32 6.96 -20.30
C HIS A 124 -9.85 6.91 -20.14
N LEU A 125 -10.39 7.30 -18.98
CA LEU A 125 -11.80 7.04 -18.68
C LEU A 125 -12.76 8.08 -19.27
N ILE A 126 -12.45 9.35 -19.20
CA ILE A 126 -13.33 10.41 -19.75
C ILE A 126 -13.44 10.33 -21.30
N PRO A 127 -12.35 10.07 -22.06
CA PRO A 127 -12.47 9.88 -23.50
C PRO A 127 -13.41 8.75 -23.92
N ALA A 128 -13.45 7.67 -23.12
CA ALA A 128 -14.27 6.49 -23.43
C ALA A 128 -15.69 6.58 -22.86
N LEU A 129 -15.85 7.10 -21.65
CA LEU A 129 -17.10 7.02 -20.88
C LEU A 129 -17.77 8.38 -20.66
N GLY A 130 -17.06 9.48 -20.85
CA GLY A 130 -17.45 10.81 -20.37
C GLY A 130 -18.81 11.29 -20.81
N VAL A 131 -19.26 10.95 -22.01
CA VAL A 131 -20.53 11.37 -22.60
C VAL A 131 -21.74 10.53 -22.17
N TYR A 132 -21.50 9.32 -21.65
CA TYR A 132 -22.55 8.43 -21.20
C TYR A 132 -23.10 8.88 -19.85
N ARG A 133 -24.39 8.71 -19.64
CA ARG A 133 -25.02 8.86 -18.33
C ARG A 133 -24.57 7.70 -17.42
N MET A 134 -24.46 7.97 -16.14
CA MET A 134 -23.99 6.96 -15.16
C MET A 134 -24.87 5.71 -15.13
N ASP A 135 -26.19 5.84 -15.34
CA ASP A 135 -27.16 4.76 -15.36
C ASP A 135 -27.20 3.97 -16.69
N GLU A 136 -26.62 4.51 -17.77
CA GLU A 136 -26.49 3.86 -19.08
C GLU A 136 -25.23 3.00 -19.21
N ILE A 137 -24.24 3.18 -18.32
CA ILE A 137 -22.97 2.49 -18.41
C ILE A 137 -23.14 1.02 -17.96
N THR A 138 -22.86 0.11 -18.90
CA THR A 138 -22.97 -1.33 -18.70
C THR A 138 -21.63 -1.98 -18.40
N GLU A 139 -21.65 -3.20 -17.86
CA GLU A 139 -20.45 -4.03 -17.67
C GLU A 139 -19.68 -4.22 -18.99
N SER A 140 -20.40 -4.44 -20.10
CA SER A 140 -19.80 -4.63 -21.43
C SER A 140 -18.97 -3.41 -21.87
N LEU A 141 -19.53 -2.20 -21.71
CA LEU A 141 -18.86 -0.95 -22.07
C LEU A 141 -17.62 -0.71 -21.19
N LEU A 142 -17.71 -1.02 -19.90
CA LEU A 142 -16.56 -0.93 -18.98
C LEU A 142 -15.46 -1.92 -19.35
N ARG A 143 -15.83 -3.14 -19.71
CA ARG A 143 -14.90 -4.19 -20.14
C ARG A 143 -14.18 -3.78 -21.43
N GLU A 144 -14.92 -3.33 -22.42
CA GLU A 144 -14.37 -2.81 -23.68
C GLU A 144 -13.40 -1.65 -23.43
N THR A 145 -13.78 -0.70 -22.56
CA THR A 145 -12.92 0.43 -22.18
C THR A 145 -11.58 -0.02 -21.59
N ILE A 146 -11.59 -1.03 -20.71
CA ILE A 146 -10.37 -1.54 -20.08
C ILE A 146 -9.56 -2.41 -21.05
N ASP A 147 -10.23 -3.23 -21.87
CA ASP A 147 -9.55 -4.17 -22.79
C ASP A 147 -8.93 -3.45 -23.98
N SER A 148 -9.49 -2.30 -24.39
CA SER A 148 -8.92 -1.46 -25.46
C SER A 148 -7.66 -0.69 -25.02
N MET A 149 -7.31 -0.66 -23.73
CA MET A 149 -6.10 0.01 -23.28
C MET A 149 -4.85 -0.68 -23.78
N ASP A 150 -3.96 0.07 -24.40
CA ASP A 150 -2.65 -0.45 -24.83
C ASP A 150 -1.81 -0.88 -23.63
N VAL A 151 -1.42 -2.15 -23.63
CA VAL A 151 -0.57 -2.78 -22.61
C VAL A 151 0.76 -3.24 -23.19
N SER A 152 1.05 -2.88 -24.45
CA SER A 152 2.33 -3.17 -25.11
C SER A 152 3.49 -2.41 -24.46
N GLY A 153 4.69 -2.91 -24.64
CA GLY A 153 5.91 -2.30 -24.14
C GLY A 153 6.47 -2.97 -22.88
N ASP A 154 7.15 -2.19 -22.03
CA ASP A 154 7.93 -2.64 -20.87
C ASP A 154 7.10 -3.00 -19.61
N GLY A 155 5.80 -3.29 -19.76
CA GLY A 155 4.87 -3.58 -18.65
C GLY A 155 4.28 -2.34 -17.98
N ALA A 156 4.68 -1.14 -18.35
CA ALA A 156 4.11 0.10 -17.82
C ALA A 156 2.62 0.22 -18.17
N GLY A 157 2.22 -0.18 -19.38
CA GLY A 157 0.84 -0.21 -19.83
C GLY A 157 -0.05 -1.11 -18.98
N ALA A 158 0.40 -2.34 -18.66
CA ALA A 158 -0.33 -3.26 -17.80
C ALA A 158 -0.55 -2.70 -16.38
N SER A 159 0.45 -2.00 -15.82
CA SER A 159 0.34 -1.33 -14.53
C SER A 159 -0.68 -0.18 -14.57
N ILE A 160 -0.65 0.65 -15.62
CA ILE A 160 -1.61 1.75 -15.80
C ILE A 160 -3.03 1.17 -15.93
N ARG A 161 -3.22 0.15 -16.77
CA ARG A 161 -4.51 -0.54 -16.94
C ARG A 161 -5.07 -1.05 -15.61
N TRP A 162 -4.25 -1.68 -14.79
CA TRP A 162 -4.66 -2.15 -13.46
C TRP A 162 -5.09 -0.98 -12.53
N HIS A 163 -4.34 0.13 -12.53
CA HIS A 163 -4.67 1.29 -11.72
C HIS A 163 -5.95 1.98 -12.19
N VAL A 164 -6.14 2.12 -13.51
CA VAL A 164 -7.36 2.69 -14.12
C VAL A 164 -8.57 1.83 -13.77
N ALA A 165 -8.46 0.50 -13.92
CA ALA A 165 -9.54 -0.42 -13.54
C ALA A 165 -9.83 -0.37 -12.03
N THR A 166 -8.83 -0.18 -11.20
CA THR A 166 -8.99 -0.05 -9.74
C THR A 166 -9.74 1.24 -9.39
N LEU A 167 -9.37 2.37 -10.00
CA LEU A 167 -10.08 3.64 -9.83
C LEU A 167 -11.52 3.54 -10.32
N MET A 168 -11.74 3.00 -11.51
CA MET A 168 -13.06 2.80 -12.10
C MET A 168 -13.97 1.98 -11.17
N ARG A 169 -13.49 0.84 -10.66
CA ARG A 169 -14.25 0.03 -9.69
C ARG A 169 -14.61 0.78 -8.42
N ALA A 170 -13.68 1.57 -7.87
CA ALA A 170 -13.93 2.39 -6.69
C ALA A 170 -15.01 3.45 -6.95
N MET A 171 -14.98 4.10 -8.10
CA MET A 171 -15.96 5.10 -8.50
C MET A 171 -17.37 4.51 -8.65
N PHE A 172 -17.51 3.39 -9.35
CA PHE A 172 -18.82 2.73 -9.53
C PHE A 172 -19.34 2.08 -8.23
N ALA A 173 -18.45 1.58 -7.37
CA ALA A 173 -18.83 1.12 -6.05
C ALA A 173 -19.39 2.27 -5.17
N GLU A 174 -18.76 3.45 -5.21
CA GLU A 174 -19.26 4.62 -4.50
C GLU A 174 -20.58 5.11 -5.12
N ALA A 175 -20.70 5.19 -6.44
CA ALA A 175 -21.90 5.62 -7.13
C ALA A 175 -23.13 4.74 -6.83
N SER A 176 -22.93 3.44 -6.59
CA SER A 176 -23.98 2.48 -6.27
C SER A 176 -24.35 2.38 -4.78
N THR A 177 -23.58 3.01 -3.90
CA THR A 177 -23.77 2.89 -2.44
C THR A 177 -23.97 4.24 -1.74
N LYS A 178 -23.26 5.28 -2.15
CA LYS A 178 -23.33 6.61 -1.55
C LYS A 178 -24.61 7.31 -1.96
N LYS A 179 -25.42 7.69 -0.97
CA LYS A 179 -26.66 8.40 -1.21
C LYS A 179 -26.39 9.81 -1.74
N VAL A 180 -27.03 10.16 -2.85
CA VAL A 180 -27.00 11.52 -3.41
C VAL A 180 -27.77 12.46 -2.49
N LYS A 181 -27.18 13.60 -2.20
CA LYS A 181 -27.78 14.62 -1.34
C LYS A 181 -29.12 15.09 -1.92
N GLY A 182 -30.18 15.02 -1.13
CA GLY A 182 -31.51 15.44 -1.52
C GLY A 182 -32.39 14.32 -2.06
N THR A 183 -31.86 13.31 -2.74
CA THR A 183 -32.67 12.17 -3.24
C THR A 183 -32.79 11.06 -2.18
N GLY A 184 -31.76 10.90 -1.35
CA GLY A 184 -31.66 9.79 -0.39
C GLY A 184 -31.36 8.42 -1.03
N GLU A 185 -31.16 8.38 -2.34
CA GLU A 185 -30.88 7.16 -3.14
C GLU A 185 -29.47 7.25 -3.72
N PRO A 186 -28.82 6.10 -4.05
CA PRO A 186 -27.55 6.09 -4.80
C PRO A 186 -27.74 6.67 -6.20
N LEU A 187 -26.62 7.09 -6.82
CA LEU A 187 -26.62 7.63 -8.18
C LEU A 187 -27.02 6.57 -9.22
N ILE A 188 -26.62 5.31 -9.00
CA ILE A 188 -26.95 4.17 -9.86
C ILE A 188 -27.52 3.02 -9.01
N GLY A 189 -28.46 2.27 -9.57
CA GLY A 189 -29.14 1.17 -8.84
C GLY A 189 -28.30 -0.08 -8.67
N SER A 190 -27.30 -0.30 -9.52
CA SER A 190 -26.39 -1.46 -9.47
C SER A 190 -24.99 -1.07 -9.89
N ASN A 191 -23.97 -1.80 -9.44
CA ASN A 191 -22.59 -1.56 -9.78
C ASN A 191 -22.17 -2.38 -11.02
N PRO A 192 -22.03 -1.77 -12.21
CA PRO A 192 -21.62 -2.49 -13.42
C PRO A 192 -20.15 -2.92 -13.42
N ALA A 193 -19.32 -2.39 -12.50
CA ALA A 193 -17.91 -2.68 -12.42
C ALA A 193 -17.57 -3.85 -11.47
N ILE A 194 -18.56 -4.49 -10.86
CA ILE A 194 -18.35 -5.52 -9.82
C ILE A 194 -17.54 -6.73 -10.32
N ASN A 195 -17.74 -7.12 -11.58
CA ASN A 195 -17.10 -8.27 -12.21
C ASN A 195 -15.86 -7.88 -13.05
N ILE A 196 -15.51 -6.61 -13.14
CA ILE A 196 -14.35 -6.17 -13.88
C ILE A 196 -13.09 -6.48 -13.05
N ARG A 197 -12.35 -7.48 -13.49
CA ARG A 197 -11.09 -7.89 -12.85
C ARG A 197 -9.95 -7.72 -13.83
N VAL A 198 -8.92 -7.05 -13.39
CA VAL A 198 -7.64 -6.91 -14.09
C VAL A 198 -6.57 -7.43 -13.15
N GLU A 199 -5.77 -8.35 -13.62
CA GLU A 199 -4.65 -8.87 -12.83
C GLU A 199 -3.65 -7.75 -12.52
N LYS A 200 -3.22 -7.72 -11.28
CA LYS A 200 -2.14 -6.85 -10.88
C LYS A 200 -0.87 -7.38 -11.54
N PRO A 201 -0.21 -6.58 -12.39
CA PRO A 201 1.06 -7.03 -12.96
C PRO A 201 2.04 -7.33 -11.81
N LEU A 202 2.69 -8.47 -11.90
CA LEU A 202 3.77 -8.79 -10.98
C LEU A 202 4.80 -7.67 -11.11
N ALA A 203 5.12 -7.04 -10.00
CA ALA A 203 6.27 -6.16 -9.96
C ALA A 203 7.47 -7.06 -10.28
N ASP A 204 8.10 -6.81 -11.41
CA ASP A 204 9.42 -7.35 -11.68
C ASP A 204 10.34 -6.67 -10.64
N ILE A 205 10.41 -7.28 -9.46
CA ILE A 205 11.44 -6.94 -8.48
C ILE A 205 12.68 -7.55 -9.15
N ALA A 206 13.39 -6.71 -9.90
CA ALA A 206 14.69 -7.10 -10.40
C ALA A 206 15.40 -7.72 -9.20
N ASP A 207 15.83 -8.96 -9.34
CA ASP A 207 16.70 -9.61 -8.37
C ASP A 207 17.95 -8.74 -8.28
N ALA A 208 17.83 -7.67 -7.49
CA ALA A 208 18.84 -6.63 -7.33
C ALA A 208 19.86 -7.16 -6.33
N ASP A 209 20.49 -8.28 -6.71
CA ASP A 209 21.72 -8.75 -6.09
C ASP A 209 22.84 -7.75 -6.40
N VAL A 210 22.82 -6.61 -5.70
CA VAL A 210 23.86 -5.57 -5.82
C VAL A 210 24.81 -5.76 -4.65
N SER A 211 26.07 -6.03 -4.94
CA SER A 211 27.12 -6.21 -3.94
C SER A 211 27.49 -4.87 -3.25
N HIS A 212 28.16 -4.96 -2.10
CA HIS A 212 28.73 -3.75 -1.46
C HIS A 212 29.76 -3.06 -2.35
N GLU A 213 30.57 -3.80 -3.06
CA GLU A 213 31.54 -3.26 -4.02
C GLU A 213 30.83 -2.48 -5.13
N GLU A 214 29.74 -3.01 -5.68
CA GLU A 214 28.95 -2.29 -6.68
C GLU A 214 28.24 -1.05 -6.11
N LEU A 215 27.84 -1.05 -4.83
CA LEU A 215 27.37 0.17 -4.17
C LEU A 215 28.46 1.25 -4.09
N ASP A 216 29.69 0.86 -3.79
CA ASP A 216 30.83 1.78 -3.77
C ASP A 216 31.17 2.30 -5.17
N MET A 217 31.11 1.46 -6.19
CA MET A 217 31.27 1.85 -7.59
C MET A 217 30.17 2.83 -8.02
N LEU A 218 28.91 2.56 -7.67
CA LEU A 218 27.78 3.45 -7.94
C LEU A 218 27.94 4.80 -7.22
N TYR A 219 28.34 4.76 -5.94
CA TYR A 219 28.63 5.98 -5.18
C TYR A 219 29.69 6.84 -5.88
N ALA A 220 30.78 6.25 -6.33
CA ALA A 220 31.84 6.93 -7.04
C ALA A 220 31.41 7.46 -8.42
N ALA A 221 30.52 6.76 -9.11
CA ALA A 221 30.01 7.15 -10.44
C ALA A 221 28.90 8.21 -10.38
N MET A 222 28.26 8.41 -9.23
CA MET A 222 27.27 9.48 -9.05
C MET A 222 27.93 10.85 -8.96
N PRO A 223 27.27 11.94 -9.42
CA PRO A 223 27.71 13.30 -9.06
C PRO A 223 27.81 13.43 -7.54
N GLU A 224 28.93 13.97 -7.05
CA GLU A 224 29.28 14.00 -5.62
C GLU A 224 28.13 14.50 -4.72
N ARG A 225 27.41 15.55 -5.16
CA ARG A 225 26.23 16.09 -4.46
C ARG A 225 25.04 15.12 -4.33
N HIS A 226 24.99 14.05 -5.12
CA HIS A 226 23.93 13.05 -5.11
C HIS A 226 24.42 11.67 -4.68
N ALA A 227 25.74 11.50 -4.53
CA ALA A 227 26.36 10.20 -4.28
C ALA A 227 25.84 9.52 -3.00
N LEU A 228 25.66 10.29 -1.92
CA LEU A 228 25.18 9.75 -0.63
C LEU A 228 23.79 9.07 -0.72
N VAL A 229 22.98 9.40 -1.75
CA VAL A 229 21.70 8.73 -2.01
C VAL A 229 21.86 7.21 -2.12
N ILE A 230 22.99 6.75 -2.71
CA ILE A 230 23.26 5.31 -2.90
C ILE A 230 23.27 4.57 -1.56
N TYR A 231 23.99 5.09 -0.57
CA TYR A 231 24.07 4.44 0.75
C TYR A 231 22.80 4.62 1.58
N LEU A 232 22.14 5.79 1.49
CA LEU A 232 20.88 6.04 2.20
C LEU A 232 19.77 5.08 1.74
N VAL A 233 19.73 4.76 0.45
CA VAL A 233 18.78 3.81 -0.11
C VAL A 233 19.25 2.36 0.01
N GLY A 234 20.51 2.09 -0.38
CA GLY A 234 21.07 0.75 -0.56
C GLY A 234 21.64 0.12 0.71
N VAL A 235 21.84 0.88 1.78
CA VAL A 235 22.33 0.39 3.08
C VAL A 235 21.34 0.72 4.21
N LEU A 236 20.92 1.99 4.28
CA LEU A 236 20.03 2.44 5.36
C LEU A 236 18.53 2.20 5.07
N CYS A 237 18.19 1.56 3.98
CA CYS A 237 16.82 1.19 3.62
C CYS A 237 15.83 2.37 3.51
N LEU A 238 16.28 3.61 3.25
CA LEU A 238 15.39 4.74 3.10
C LEU A 238 14.67 4.70 1.74
N ARG A 239 13.42 5.20 1.70
CA ARG A 239 12.76 5.48 0.42
C ARG A 239 13.39 6.71 -0.24
N PRO A 240 13.49 6.78 -1.57
CA PRO A 240 14.06 7.97 -2.23
C PRO A 240 13.40 9.27 -1.79
N GLU A 241 12.07 9.28 -1.62
CA GLU A 241 11.34 10.47 -1.16
C GLU A 241 11.67 10.85 0.29
N GLU A 242 11.97 9.87 1.15
CA GLU A 242 12.47 10.10 2.51
C GLU A 242 13.87 10.71 2.46
N VAL A 243 14.76 10.18 1.60
CA VAL A 243 16.11 10.71 1.39
C VAL A 243 16.05 12.18 0.96
N TYR A 244 15.25 12.50 -0.04
CA TYR A 244 15.11 13.89 -0.52
C TYR A 244 14.44 14.80 0.51
N GLY A 245 13.73 14.23 1.48
CA GLY A 245 13.10 14.94 2.60
C GLY A 245 14.01 15.21 3.79
N LEU A 246 15.24 14.67 3.81
CA LEU A 246 16.19 14.88 4.91
C LEU A 246 16.68 16.32 4.97
N GLN A 247 16.87 16.79 6.18
CA GLN A 247 17.47 18.08 6.53
C GLN A 247 18.72 17.85 7.37
N ARG A 248 19.58 18.88 7.47
CA ARG A 248 20.81 18.81 8.28
C ARG A 248 20.55 18.32 9.72
N GLY A 249 19.54 18.85 10.38
CA GLY A 249 19.16 18.48 11.75
C GLY A 249 18.65 17.06 11.93
N ASP A 250 18.40 16.32 10.84
CA ASP A 250 18.03 14.92 10.90
C ASP A 250 19.25 13.98 11.00
N ILE A 251 20.46 14.51 10.80
CA ILE A 251 21.71 13.75 10.83
C ILE A 251 22.44 14.05 12.14
N ASP A 252 22.71 13.01 12.89
CA ASP A 252 23.43 13.07 14.16
C ASP A 252 24.62 12.11 14.10
N ILE A 253 25.83 12.64 14.08
CA ILE A 253 27.06 11.84 14.05
C ILE A 253 27.62 11.81 15.47
N ASN A 254 27.90 10.62 15.99
CA ASN A 254 28.45 10.46 17.32
C ASN A 254 29.79 11.20 17.45
N PRO A 255 30.07 11.84 18.58
CA PRO A 255 31.32 12.57 18.80
C PRO A 255 32.58 11.71 18.63
N ASP A 256 32.48 10.42 18.94
CA ASP A 256 33.57 9.43 18.77
C ASP A 256 33.71 8.92 17.32
N ARG A 257 32.83 9.36 16.41
CA ARG A 257 32.78 8.95 15.00
C ARG A 257 32.62 7.42 14.81
N GLN A 258 32.12 6.69 15.81
CA GLN A 258 31.88 5.24 15.71
C GLN A 258 30.50 4.92 15.08
N GLY A 259 29.80 5.93 14.57
CA GLY A 259 28.49 5.82 13.92
C GLY A 259 27.68 7.10 14.06
N GLY A 260 26.38 6.97 13.93
CA GLY A 260 25.46 8.08 14.04
C GLY A 260 24.00 7.64 13.84
N MET A 261 23.13 8.62 13.61
CA MET A 261 21.71 8.39 13.44
C MET A 261 21.13 9.27 12.32
N VAL A 262 20.29 8.70 11.47
CA VAL A 262 19.42 9.42 10.54
C VAL A 262 17.99 9.39 11.10
N ARG A 263 17.41 10.56 11.33
CA ARG A 263 16.02 10.71 11.82
C ARG A 263 15.09 10.92 10.63
N VAL A 264 14.36 9.89 10.22
CA VAL A 264 13.37 9.99 9.14
C VAL A 264 12.08 10.57 9.72
N ARG A 265 11.73 11.81 9.38
CA ARG A 265 10.58 12.54 9.93
C ARG A 265 9.60 13.00 8.85
N ARG A 266 10.05 13.15 7.62
CA ARG A 266 9.28 13.70 6.50
C ARG A 266 9.71 13.07 5.18
N ALA A 267 8.96 13.37 4.11
CA ALA A 267 9.31 13.02 2.75
C ALA A 267 9.26 14.26 1.86
N ALA A 268 10.06 14.31 0.82
CA ALA A 268 9.91 15.31 -0.23
C ALA A 268 8.66 14.99 -1.05
N ILE A 269 7.84 16.01 -1.31
CA ILE A 269 6.68 15.94 -2.18
C ILE A 269 6.82 16.90 -3.34
N SER A 270 6.24 16.52 -4.48
CA SER A 270 6.12 17.38 -5.65
C SER A 270 4.64 17.50 -6.00
N ILE A 271 4.13 18.71 -6.05
CA ILE A 271 2.75 19.04 -6.36
C ILE A 271 2.70 19.99 -7.55
N LYS A 272 1.71 19.84 -8.40
CA LYS A 272 1.41 20.82 -9.45
C LYS A 272 0.53 21.91 -8.89
N LYS A 273 1.03 23.13 -8.86
CA LYS A 273 0.29 24.32 -8.50
C LYS A 273 0.38 25.31 -9.64
N ASP A 274 -0.79 25.74 -10.19
CA ASP A 274 -0.87 26.69 -11.31
C ASP A 274 0.02 26.31 -12.51
N GLY A 275 -0.02 25.01 -12.88
CA GLY A 275 0.78 24.46 -13.99
C GLY A 275 2.27 24.29 -13.72
N ARG A 276 2.78 24.72 -12.55
CA ARG A 276 4.17 24.60 -12.13
C ARG A 276 4.33 23.48 -11.11
N THR A 277 5.46 22.78 -11.17
CA THR A 277 5.80 21.79 -10.13
C THR A 277 6.47 22.51 -8.96
N VAL A 278 5.80 22.51 -7.81
CA VAL A 278 6.32 23.00 -6.53
C VAL A 278 6.81 21.81 -5.71
N ARG A 279 8.01 21.89 -5.19
CA ARG A 279 8.59 20.89 -4.28
C ARG A 279 8.52 21.40 -2.85
N GLY A 280 8.25 20.51 -1.93
CA GLY A 280 8.13 20.83 -0.52
C GLY A 280 8.28 19.59 0.36
N TYR A 281 8.07 19.77 1.64
CA TYR A 281 8.05 18.71 2.61
C TYR A 281 6.62 18.29 2.91
N GLY A 282 6.40 17.00 3.01
CA GLY A 282 5.12 16.40 3.39
C GLY A 282 5.31 15.32 4.45
N LYS A 283 4.17 14.84 4.96
CA LYS A 283 4.17 13.66 5.84
C LYS A 283 4.73 12.46 5.10
N THR A 284 5.39 11.56 5.83
CA THR A 284 5.77 10.25 5.30
C THR A 284 4.52 9.46 4.87
N LYS A 285 4.71 8.50 3.98
CA LYS A 285 3.59 7.71 3.40
C LYS A 285 2.73 6.99 4.44
N THR A 286 3.35 6.56 5.54
CA THR A 286 2.66 5.87 6.65
C THR A 286 3.24 6.35 7.99
N PRO A 287 2.47 6.29 9.10
CA PRO A 287 2.99 6.62 10.43
C PRO A 287 4.25 5.83 10.82
N GLY A 288 4.32 4.54 10.46
CA GLY A 288 5.48 3.69 10.73
C GLY A 288 6.74 4.04 9.90
N SER A 289 6.62 4.97 8.95
CA SER A 289 7.80 5.48 8.22
C SER A 289 8.63 6.46 9.05
N VAL A 290 8.06 7.06 10.10
CA VAL A 290 8.78 7.91 11.05
C VAL A 290 9.63 6.99 11.94
N ARG A 291 10.95 7.06 11.79
CA ARG A 291 11.90 6.17 12.46
C ARG A 291 13.28 6.77 12.54
N ASP A 292 14.13 6.18 13.35
CA ASP A 292 15.53 6.47 13.46
C ASP A 292 16.33 5.29 12.88
N VAL A 293 17.33 5.58 12.06
CA VAL A 293 18.16 4.58 11.39
C VAL A 293 19.61 4.84 11.69
N ALA A 294 20.31 3.82 12.24
CA ALA A 294 21.72 3.95 12.61
C ALA A 294 22.62 4.14 11.35
N ILE A 295 23.59 5.01 11.46
CA ILE A 295 24.66 5.18 10.46
C ILE A 295 25.81 4.26 10.84
N PRO A 296 26.18 3.28 10.00
CA PRO A 296 27.36 2.45 10.24
C PRO A 296 28.64 3.30 10.23
N LYS A 297 29.62 2.93 11.07
CA LYS A 297 30.89 3.64 11.22
C LYS A 297 31.59 3.95 9.90
N TYR A 298 31.62 3.01 8.97
CA TYR A 298 32.32 3.16 7.70
C TYR A 298 31.69 4.21 6.77
N LEU A 299 30.42 4.57 6.99
CA LEU A 299 29.73 5.62 6.22
C LEU A 299 29.91 7.03 6.82
N VAL A 300 30.37 7.17 8.06
CA VAL A 300 30.54 8.48 8.72
C VAL A 300 31.34 9.47 7.86
N PRO A 301 32.47 9.10 7.27
CA PRO A 301 33.23 10.04 6.41
C PRO A 301 32.46 10.54 5.18
N CYS A 302 31.54 9.69 4.65
CA CYS A 302 30.70 10.07 3.50
C CYS A 302 29.63 11.10 3.92
N PHE A 303 29.05 10.94 5.11
CA PHE A 303 28.10 11.89 5.66
C PHE A 303 28.78 13.24 5.98
N GLU A 304 29.91 13.23 6.66
CA GLU A 304 30.66 14.44 7.00
C GLU A 304 31.04 15.25 5.75
N ARG A 305 31.62 14.59 4.75
CA ARG A 305 31.94 15.20 3.46
C ARG A 305 30.70 15.81 2.80
N HIS A 306 29.60 15.14 2.82
CA HIS A 306 28.34 15.63 2.22
C HIS A 306 27.80 16.84 2.98
N LEU A 307 27.76 16.77 4.31
CA LEU A 307 27.35 17.88 5.18
C LEU A 307 28.21 19.13 5.03
N GLU A 308 29.52 18.95 4.88
CA GLU A 308 30.45 20.05 4.72
C GLU A 308 30.32 20.74 3.35
N LYS A 309 30.26 19.93 2.26
CA LYS A 309 30.34 20.48 0.90
C LYS A 309 29.01 20.97 0.34
N PHE A 310 27.87 20.34 0.72
CA PHE A 310 26.61 20.52 -0.01
C PHE A 310 25.45 20.97 0.85
N VAL A 311 25.55 20.94 2.18
CA VAL A 311 24.47 21.24 3.08
C VAL A 311 24.66 22.53 3.82
N GLY A 312 23.70 23.43 3.77
CA GLY A 312 23.74 24.69 4.49
C GLY A 312 23.88 24.50 6.02
N PRO A 313 24.29 25.54 6.77
CA PRO A 313 24.62 25.42 8.20
C PRO A 313 23.39 25.26 9.12
N LEU A 314 22.18 25.62 8.67
CA LEU A 314 20.97 25.60 9.49
C LEU A 314 20.40 24.20 9.64
N PRO A 315 19.79 23.84 10.76
CA PRO A 315 19.17 22.52 10.97
C PRO A 315 18.13 22.16 9.91
N GLU A 316 17.38 23.14 9.39
CA GLU A 316 16.38 22.98 8.34
C GLU A 316 16.95 22.95 6.92
N SER A 317 18.26 23.14 6.74
CA SER A 317 18.91 23.09 5.44
C SER A 317 18.70 21.72 4.78
N PRO A 318 18.21 21.67 3.52
CA PRO A 318 18.00 20.40 2.82
C PRO A 318 19.33 19.63 2.65
N MET A 319 19.31 18.32 2.89
CA MET A 319 20.46 17.45 2.62
C MET A 319 20.78 17.38 1.13
N PHE A 320 19.75 17.39 0.28
CA PHE A 320 19.90 17.28 -1.17
C PHE A 320 19.24 18.47 -1.85
N THR A 321 20.05 19.25 -2.55
CA THR A 321 19.62 20.48 -3.22
C THR A 321 19.81 20.40 -4.74
N GLY A 322 19.04 21.23 -5.45
CA GLY A 322 19.30 21.53 -6.86
C GLY A 322 20.64 22.25 -7.05
N SER A 323 21.23 22.13 -8.24
CA SER A 323 22.52 22.79 -8.54
C SER A 323 22.42 24.31 -8.66
N VAL A 324 21.25 24.85 -8.90
CA VAL A 324 21.03 26.28 -9.20
C VAL A 324 20.21 26.98 -8.14
N THR A 325 19.08 26.33 -7.70
CA THR A 325 18.09 27.00 -6.85
C THR A 325 18.30 26.79 -5.35
N HIS A 326 19.22 25.91 -4.94
CA HIS A 326 19.41 25.48 -3.55
C HIS A 326 18.12 24.96 -2.85
N ASP A 327 17.03 24.82 -3.59
CA ASP A 327 15.81 24.20 -3.13
C ASP A 327 15.98 22.67 -3.05
N ILE A 328 14.96 21.98 -2.49
CA ILE A 328 14.90 20.51 -2.47
C ILE A 328 15.20 19.96 -3.88
N VAL A 329 16.07 18.98 -3.95
CA VAL A 329 16.50 18.36 -5.20
C VAL A 329 15.32 17.90 -6.06
N ASN A 330 15.44 18.07 -7.37
CA ASN A 330 14.49 17.48 -8.30
C ASN A 330 14.74 15.95 -8.39
N PRO A 331 13.76 15.11 -8.03
CA PRO A 331 13.90 13.65 -8.13
C PRO A 331 14.33 13.16 -9.51
N GLN A 332 13.93 13.88 -10.58
CA GLN A 332 14.32 13.53 -11.94
C GLN A 332 15.82 13.75 -12.19
N SER A 333 16.43 14.76 -11.56
CA SER A 333 17.87 15.00 -11.67
C SER A 333 18.68 13.86 -11.05
N VAL A 334 18.24 13.36 -9.87
CA VAL A 334 18.87 12.20 -9.23
C VAL A 334 18.66 10.94 -10.06
N ARG A 335 17.46 10.73 -10.61
CA ARG A 335 17.16 9.60 -11.48
C ARG A 335 18.03 9.61 -12.74
N ASN A 336 18.22 10.76 -13.36
CA ASN A 336 19.09 10.91 -14.52
C ASN A 336 20.55 10.62 -14.17
N ALA A 337 21.01 11.05 -12.98
CA ALA A 337 22.34 10.74 -12.47
C ALA A 337 22.49 9.24 -12.20
N TRP A 338 21.49 8.61 -11.58
CA TRP A 338 21.41 7.18 -11.38
C TRP A 338 21.56 6.38 -12.70
N TYR A 339 20.81 6.74 -13.74
CA TYR A 339 20.89 6.04 -15.01
C TYR A 339 22.30 6.15 -15.65
N ARG A 340 23.00 7.26 -15.46
CA ARG A 340 24.39 7.39 -15.90
C ARG A 340 25.34 6.54 -15.07
N ALA A 341 25.20 6.57 -13.75
CA ALA A 341 26.00 5.76 -12.84
C ALA A 341 25.78 4.25 -13.07
N ARG A 342 24.52 3.81 -13.22
CA ARG A 342 24.19 2.41 -13.50
C ARG A 342 24.86 1.87 -14.76
N LYS A 343 24.98 2.68 -15.82
CA LYS A 343 25.65 2.30 -17.08
C LYS A 343 27.13 1.97 -16.90
N THR A 344 27.78 2.41 -15.85
CA THR A 344 29.18 2.06 -15.56
C THR A 344 29.35 0.61 -15.09
N ILE A 345 28.26 -0.08 -14.74
CA ILE A 345 28.25 -1.46 -14.30
C ILE A 345 27.35 -2.27 -15.26
N PRO A 346 27.93 -2.97 -16.25
CA PRO A 346 27.18 -3.63 -17.34
C PRO A 346 26.07 -4.55 -16.83
N ARG A 347 26.33 -5.33 -15.79
CA ARG A 347 25.35 -6.24 -15.18
C ARG A 347 24.10 -5.53 -14.66
N LEU A 348 24.29 -4.37 -14.03
CA LEU A 348 23.16 -3.58 -13.48
C LEU A 348 22.38 -2.86 -14.59
N GLU A 349 23.07 -2.47 -15.67
CA GLU A 349 22.43 -1.88 -16.86
C GLU A 349 21.59 -2.91 -17.60
N GLU A 350 22.09 -4.12 -17.81
CA GLU A 350 21.38 -5.24 -18.45
C GLU A 350 20.12 -5.60 -17.66
N LYS A 351 20.23 -5.75 -16.35
CA LYS A 351 19.09 -6.01 -15.44
C LYS A 351 18.17 -4.80 -15.27
N LYS A 352 18.47 -3.65 -15.84
CA LYS A 352 17.71 -2.39 -15.72
C LYS A 352 17.38 -2.02 -14.27
N VAL A 353 18.33 -2.28 -13.34
CA VAL A 353 18.15 -2.03 -11.91
C VAL A 353 17.76 -0.56 -11.66
N ARG A 354 16.71 -0.34 -10.89
CA ARG A 354 16.23 1.00 -10.53
C ARG A 354 16.84 1.44 -9.20
N LEU A 355 16.92 2.75 -8.97
CA LEU A 355 17.38 3.28 -7.68
C LEU A 355 16.59 2.71 -6.49
N TYR A 356 15.29 2.51 -6.66
CA TYR A 356 14.44 1.93 -5.61
C TYR A 356 14.76 0.45 -5.32
N ASP A 357 15.30 -0.29 -6.29
CA ASP A 357 15.65 -1.70 -6.11
C ASP A 357 16.84 -1.86 -5.15
N LEU A 358 17.70 -0.82 -4.98
CA LEU A 358 18.71 -0.81 -3.92
C LEU A 358 18.10 -0.93 -2.52
N ARG A 359 16.92 -0.36 -2.30
CA ARG A 359 16.22 -0.53 -1.03
C ARG A 359 15.69 -1.97 -0.86
N HIS A 360 15.25 -2.62 -1.94
CA HIS A 360 14.86 -4.03 -1.90
C HIS A 360 16.06 -4.89 -1.50
N ARG A 361 17.21 -4.66 -2.15
CA ARG A 361 18.48 -5.30 -1.81
C ARG A 361 18.84 -5.12 -0.32
N ALA A 362 18.81 -3.87 0.19
CA ALA A 362 19.11 -3.58 1.59
C ALA A 362 18.18 -4.29 2.57
N LEU A 363 16.88 -4.34 2.28
CA LEU A 363 15.91 -5.05 3.13
C LEU A 363 16.08 -6.57 3.10
N THR A 364 16.45 -7.14 1.94
CA THR A 364 16.80 -8.56 1.82
C THR A 364 18.06 -8.86 2.63
N GLU A 365 19.06 -7.98 2.59
CA GLU A 365 20.26 -8.11 3.43
C GLU A 365 19.94 -8.04 4.93
N VAL A 366 19.12 -7.07 5.36
CA VAL A 366 18.65 -7.01 6.76
C VAL A 366 17.93 -8.29 7.15
N ALA A 367 17.05 -8.80 6.28
CA ALA A 367 16.34 -10.06 6.54
C ALA A 367 17.28 -11.27 6.65
N SER A 368 18.44 -11.25 5.98
CA SER A 368 19.43 -12.32 6.10
C SER A 368 20.19 -12.33 7.43
N TYR A 369 20.23 -11.18 8.13
CA TYR A 369 20.86 -11.07 9.45
C TYR A 369 19.90 -11.31 10.62
N THR A 370 18.59 -11.35 10.39
CA THR A 370 17.60 -11.50 11.47
C THR A 370 16.39 -12.32 11.05
N ASN A 371 15.92 -13.18 11.94
CA ASN A 371 14.66 -13.90 11.77
C ASN A 371 13.45 -13.06 12.26
N SER A 372 13.70 -11.85 12.77
CA SER A 372 12.66 -10.98 13.29
C SER A 372 11.99 -10.17 12.16
N LEU A 373 10.79 -10.57 11.79
CA LEU A 373 9.93 -9.78 10.84
C LEU A 373 9.77 -8.34 11.35
N LYS A 374 9.66 -8.16 12.67
CA LYS A 374 9.53 -6.83 13.29
C LYS A 374 10.75 -5.96 13.01
N ALA A 375 11.98 -6.51 13.12
CA ALA A 375 13.20 -5.77 12.83
C ALA A 375 13.26 -5.33 11.35
N VAL A 376 12.88 -6.20 10.41
CA VAL A 376 12.79 -5.85 8.99
C VAL A 376 11.73 -4.76 8.75
N MET A 377 10.59 -4.84 9.43
CA MET A 377 9.54 -3.82 9.35
C MET A 377 10.01 -2.47 9.88
N GLU A 378 10.70 -2.43 11.00
CA GLU A 378 11.23 -1.20 11.60
C GLU A 378 12.28 -0.55 10.69
N MET A 379 13.25 -1.33 10.20
CA MET A 379 14.26 -0.81 9.26
C MET A 379 13.62 -0.27 7.97
N GLY A 380 12.63 -0.98 7.43
CA GLY A 380 11.90 -0.55 6.23
C GLY A 380 10.85 0.52 6.46
N GLY A 381 10.43 0.79 7.70
CA GLY A 381 9.26 1.62 7.97
C GLY A 381 7.99 1.03 7.33
N HIS A 382 7.78 -0.27 7.48
CA HIS A 382 6.60 -0.99 6.99
C HIS A 382 5.55 -1.10 8.09
N THR A 383 4.31 -0.76 7.77
CA THR A 383 3.16 -0.92 8.69
C THR A 383 2.41 -2.23 8.48
N GLN A 384 2.62 -2.87 7.34
CA GLN A 384 1.98 -4.15 6.99
C GLN A 384 3.03 -5.26 6.94
N ALA A 385 2.78 -6.33 7.69
CA ALA A 385 3.64 -7.52 7.73
C ALA A 385 3.81 -8.17 6.35
N SER A 386 2.76 -8.19 5.54
CA SER A 386 2.79 -8.74 4.17
C SER A 386 3.86 -8.07 3.28
N THR A 387 4.13 -6.78 3.49
CA THR A 387 5.18 -6.08 2.74
C THR A 387 6.58 -6.52 3.16
N ALA A 388 6.80 -6.78 4.45
CA ALA A 388 8.09 -7.23 4.95
C ALA A 388 8.34 -8.73 4.68
N MET A 389 7.27 -9.53 4.61
CA MET A 389 7.34 -10.96 4.27
C MET A 389 7.95 -11.22 2.88
N HIS A 390 7.83 -10.27 1.95
CA HIS A 390 8.47 -10.39 0.63
C HIS A 390 10.00 -10.50 0.69
N TYR A 391 10.63 -10.06 1.79
CA TYR A 391 12.08 -10.12 1.99
C TYR A 391 12.53 -11.33 2.81
N GLN A 392 11.60 -12.04 3.45
CA GLN A 392 11.89 -13.27 4.19
C GLN A 392 11.81 -14.48 3.27
N HIS A 393 12.83 -14.70 2.48
CA HIS A 393 13.02 -15.95 1.77
C HIS A 393 13.80 -16.91 2.66
N VAL A 394 13.19 -18.05 2.99
CA VAL A 394 13.90 -19.11 3.69
C VAL A 394 15.00 -19.64 2.75
N THR A 395 16.24 -19.29 3.03
CA THR A 395 17.38 -19.73 2.24
C THR A 395 17.57 -21.24 2.37
N GLU A 396 18.18 -21.89 1.37
CA GLU A 396 18.52 -23.32 1.43
C GLU A 396 19.42 -23.63 2.66
N LYS A 397 20.25 -22.68 3.06
CA LYS A 397 21.09 -22.79 4.28
C LYS A 397 20.23 -22.82 5.55
N GLU A 398 19.18 -22.00 5.63
CA GLU A 398 18.25 -22.01 6.76
C GLU A 398 17.38 -23.26 6.78
N LYS A 399 16.91 -23.73 5.62
CA LYS A 399 16.19 -25.01 5.52
C LYS A 399 17.04 -26.17 6.05
N ARG A 400 18.32 -26.24 5.68
CA ARG A 400 19.25 -27.26 6.18
C ARG A 400 19.45 -27.12 7.69
N LYS A 401 19.58 -25.90 8.22
CA LYS A 401 19.71 -25.66 9.67
C LYS A 401 18.45 -26.08 10.43
N ILE A 402 17.27 -25.79 9.90
CA ILE A 402 15.99 -26.22 10.48
C ILE A 402 15.89 -27.74 10.47
N LEU A 403 16.21 -28.39 9.35
CA LEU A 403 16.19 -29.86 9.26
C LEU A 403 17.17 -30.50 10.24
N ALA A 404 18.39 -29.99 10.34
CA ALA A 404 19.36 -30.47 11.30
C ALA A 404 18.90 -30.31 12.78
N GLY A 405 18.21 -29.20 13.10
CA GLY A 405 17.58 -29.00 14.40
C GLY A 405 16.48 -30.02 14.67
N ILE A 406 15.57 -30.23 13.72
CA ILE A 406 14.50 -31.24 13.85
C ILE A 406 15.07 -32.64 14.05
N GLU A 407 16.10 -33.01 13.28
CA GLU A 407 16.76 -34.30 13.41
C GLU A 407 17.44 -34.47 14.77
N ALA A 408 18.11 -33.42 15.28
CA ALA A 408 18.74 -33.45 16.61
C ALA A 408 17.70 -33.64 17.71
N ASP A 409 16.59 -32.90 17.67
CA ASP A 409 15.49 -33.01 18.64
C ASP A 409 14.81 -34.38 18.60
N ALA A 410 14.57 -34.91 17.39
CA ALA A 410 13.98 -36.23 17.19
C ALA A 410 14.90 -37.34 17.72
N ASN A 411 16.22 -37.23 17.51
CA ASN A 411 17.19 -38.17 18.01
C ASN A 411 17.33 -38.11 19.57
N ALA A 412 17.32 -36.89 20.12
CA ALA A 412 17.31 -36.70 21.59
C ALA A 412 16.05 -37.31 22.24
N ALA A 413 14.88 -37.15 21.62
CA ALA A 413 13.62 -37.74 22.08
C ALA A 413 13.63 -39.27 21.99
N ARG A 414 14.20 -39.86 20.93
CA ARG A 414 14.38 -41.31 20.77
C ARG A 414 15.33 -41.85 21.81
N MET A 415 16.44 -41.17 22.08
CA MET A 415 17.40 -41.58 23.14
C MET A 415 16.76 -41.51 24.52
N LYS A 416 16.00 -40.47 24.87
CA LYS A 416 15.27 -40.41 26.15
C LYS A 416 14.25 -41.53 26.28
N ARG A 417 13.57 -41.92 25.19
CA ARG A 417 12.63 -43.02 25.20
C ARG A 417 13.31 -44.37 25.36
N ALA A 418 14.46 -44.59 24.72
CA ALA A 418 15.28 -45.80 24.89
C ALA A 418 15.84 -45.91 26.29
N ALA A 419 16.25 -44.82 26.93
CA ALA A 419 16.67 -44.78 28.32
C ALA A 419 15.53 -45.11 29.30
N ALA A 420 14.31 -44.55 29.05
CA ALA A 420 13.13 -44.79 29.88
C ALA A 420 12.54 -46.22 29.77
N THR A 421 12.78 -46.91 28.64
CA THR A 421 12.40 -48.33 28.47
C THR A 421 13.42 -49.31 29.09
N ASN A 422 14.64 -48.86 29.43
CA ASN A 422 15.67 -49.68 30.08
C ASN A 422 15.61 -49.67 31.60
N ASP A 423 14.79 -48.81 32.23
CA ASP A 423 14.60 -48.79 33.69
C ASP A 423 13.67 -49.92 34.22
N GLY A 424 13.22 -50.82 33.35
CA GLY A 424 12.25 -51.88 33.68
C GLY A 424 12.73 -53.31 33.64
N ASP A 425 14.00 -53.63 33.31
CA ASP A 425 14.50 -55.00 33.48
C ASP A 425 16.03 -55.05 33.50
N GLY A 426 16.54 -55.90 34.39
CA GLY A 426 17.93 -55.94 34.76
C GLY A 426 18.96 -56.14 33.66
N MET A 427 20.12 -55.57 33.90
CA MET A 427 21.43 -55.86 33.33
C MET A 427 21.45 -56.31 31.86
N ASN A 428 21.30 -55.35 30.93
CA ASN A 428 21.71 -55.61 29.56
C ASN A 428 22.88 -54.68 29.20
N THR A 429 24.08 -55.19 29.31
CA THR A 429 25.26 -54.55 28.71
C THR A 429 25.03 -54.47 27.22
N PRO A 430 25.08 -53.27 26.60
CA PRO A 430 24.86 -53.12 25.17
C PRO A 430 25.83 -53.97 24.38
N SER A 431 25.35 -54.59 23.29
CA SER A 431 26.18 -55.42 22.44
C SER A 431 27.32 -54.60 21.83
N ARG A 432 28.45 -55.25 21.52
CA ARG A 432 29.60 -54.59 20.89
C ARG A 432 29.22 -53.85 19.60
N ASP A 433 28.31 -54.44 18.81
CA ASP A 433 27.83 -53.87 17.53
C ASP A 433 26.98 -52.60 17.72
N GLU A 434 26.21 -52.54 18.82
CA GLU A 434 25.43 -51.35 19.19
C GLU A 434 26.33 -50.21 19.64
N ILE A 435 27.39 -50.49 20.37
CA ILE A 435 28.40 -49.53 20.83
C ILE A 435 29.17 -48.98 19.62
N GLU A 436 29.63 -49.81 18.71
CA GLU A 436 30.34 -49.39 17.48
C GLU A 436 29.45 -48.56 16.54
N SER A 437 28.19 -48.92 16.41
CA SER A 437 27.23 -48.14 15.62
C SER A 437 26.94 -46.75 16.23
N LEU A 438 26.78 -46.73 17.56
CA LEU A 438 26.52 -45.46 18.28
C LEU A 438 27.76 -44.54 18.23
N SER A 439 28.97 -45.13 18.39
CA SER A 439 30.23 -44.39 18.31
C SER A 439 30.46 -43.78 16.95
N ARG A 440 30.24 -44.51 15.86
CA ARG A 440 30.32 -43.99 14.48
C ARG A 440 29.34 -42.85 14.20
N ASN A 441 28.09 -42.95 14.70
CA ASN A 441 27.09 -41.90 14.54
C ASN A 441 27.45 -40.64 15.32
N LEU A 442 27.95 -40.78 16.55
CA LEU A 442 28.37 -39.64 17.36
C LEU A 442 29.62 -38.96 16.82
N GLU A 443 30.54 -39.74 16.24
CA GLU A 443 31.76 -39.21 15.65
C GLU A 443 31.50 -38.28 14.45
N GLN A 444 30.40 -38.49 13.70
CA GLN A 444 29.97 -37.65 12.57
C GLN A 444 29.24 -36.36 13.01
N MET A 445 28.92 -36.19 14.29
CA MET A 445 28.23 -34.99 14.81
C MET A 445 29.22 -33.86 15.09
N ASP A 446 28.69 -32.64 15.10
CA ASP A 446 29.43 -31.45 15.56
C ASP A 446 30.01 -31.71 16.98
N PRO A 447 31.27 -31.37 17.23
CA PRO A 447 31.95 -31.66 18.49
C PRO A 447 31.23 -31.18 19.77
N LYS A 448 30.54 -30.02 19.65
CA LYS A 448 29.77 -29.45 20.76
C LYS A 448 28.50 -30.25 21.06
N VAL A 449 27.78 -30.66 20.01
CA VAL A 449 26.59 -31.51 20.12
C VAL A 449 26.97 -32.89 20.67
N ARG A 450 28.02 -33.48 20.18
CA ARG A 450 28.60 -34.75 20.61
C ARG A 450 28.97 -34.72 22.10
N ALA A 451 29.65 -33.69 22.57
CA ALA A 451 29.98 -33.50 23.98
C ALA A 451 28.73 -33.40 24.87
N ASN A 452 27.70 -32.71 24.44
CA ASN A 452 26.45 -32.59 25.21
C ASN A 452 25.70 -33.92 25.30
N VAL A 453 25.67 -34.72 24.24
CA VAL A 453 25.07 -36.05 24.24
C VAL A 453 25.84 -36.97 25.20
N LEU A 454 27.15 -36.94 25.17
CA LEU A 454 27.98 -37.74 26.05
C LEU A 454 27.88 -37.33 27.54
N ARG A 455 27.67 -36.03 27.83
CA ARG A 455 27.41 -35.57 29.21
C ARG A 455 26.14 -36.15 29.81
N SER A 456 25.12 -36.40 29.01
CA SER A 456 23.85 -36.97 29.45
C SER A 456 23.92 -38.49 29.70
N MET A 457 25.03 -39.15 29.39
CA MET A 457 25.22 -40.60 29.55
C MET A 457 25.89 -40.92 30.88
N GLU A 458 25.61 -42.11 31.39
CA GLU A 458 26.28 -42.70 32.56
C GLU A 458 27.79 -42.84 32.31
N GLU A 459 28.61 -42.58 33.32
CA GLU A 459 30.07 -42.45 33.21
C GLU A 459 30.75 -43.68 32.57
N GLY A 460 30.32 -44.88 32.94
CA GLY A 460 30.85 -46.14 32.39
C GLY A 460 30.52 -46.31 30.90
N ARG A 461 29.32 -45.92 30.49
CA ARG A 461 28.87 -45.99 29.09
C ARG A 461 29.52 -44.91 28.20
N ARG A 462 29.75 -43.73 28.77
CA ARG A 462 30.51 -42.65 28.15
C ARG A 462 31.93 -43.04 27.82
N PHE A 463 32.61 -43.65 28.77
CA PHE A 463 33.97 -44.11 28.58
C PHE A 463 34.08 -45.20 27.50
N LEU A 464 33.14 -46.14 27.50
CA LEU A 464 33.10 -47.21 26.49
C LEU A 464 32.87 -46.67 25.05
N ILE A 465 32.01 -45.68 24.86
CA ILE A 465 31.77 -45.07 23.59
C ILE A 465 32.97 -44.24 23.12
N LEU A 466 33.57 -43.46 24.01
CA LEU A 466 34.76 -42.67 23.71
C LEU A 466 35.93 -43.53 23.28
N SER A 467 36.08 -44.75 23.86
CA SER A 467 37.17 -45.66 23.49
C SER A 467 37.07 -46.19 22.04
N HIS A 468 35.93 -46.03 21.36
CA HIS A 468 35.71 -46.43 19.97
C HIS A 468 35.79 -45.28 18.98
N PHE A 469 36.04 -44.03 19.44
CA PHE A 469 36.27 -42.90 18.57
C PHE A 469 37.68 -42.93 17.97
N SER A 470 37.85 -42.31 16.81
CA SER A 470 39.19 -41.98 16.30
C SER A 470 39.93 -41.07 17.28
N GLU A 471 41.27 -41.12 17.26
CA GLU A 471 42.12 -40.36 18.17
C GLU A 471 41.85 -38.85 18.12
N GLU A 472 41.57 -38.35 16.92
CA GLU A 472 41.24 -36.96 16.63
C GLU A 472 39.87 -36.57 17.24
N ALA A 473 38.85 -37.38 17.07
CA ALA A 473 37.51 -37.17 17.64
C ALA A 473 37.50 -37.31 19.19
N GLN A 474 38.34 -38.18 19.76
CA GLN A 474 38.51 -38.31 21.20
C GLN A 474 39.04 -37.00 21.79
N ILE A 475 40.15 -36.49 21.28
CA ILE A 475 40.83 -35.27 21.77
C ILE A 475 39.88 -34.09 21.68
N GLU A 476 39.21 -33.92 20.54
CA GLU A 476 38.28 -32.81 20.30
C GLU A 476 37.06 -32.86 21.24
N THR A 477 36.52 -34.05 21.46
CA THR A 477 35.36 -34.26 22.35
C THR A 477 35.71 -34.05 23.80
N MET A 478 36.88 -34.56 24.24
CA MET A 478 37.38 -34.38 25.60
C MET A 478 37.69 -32.91 25.93
N ALA A 479 38.26 -32.17 24.97
CA ALA A 479 38.47 -30.72 25.11
C ALA A 479 37.14 -29.97 25.34
N LYS A 480 36.08 -30.36 24.65
CA LYS A 480 34.73 -29.77 24.81
C LYS A 480 34.04 -30.20 26.10
N LEU A 481 34.25 -31.45 26.56
CA LEU A 481 33.72 -31.93 27.82
C LEU A 481 34.35 -31.20 29.03
N LEU A 482 35.63 -30.80 28.92
CA LEU A 482 36.36 -30.10 29.96
C LEU A 482 36.22 -28.57 29.94
N SER A 483 35.91 -27.96 28.79
CA SER A 483 35.84 -26.50 28.63
C SER A 483 34.55 -25.86 29.11
N GLU A 484 33.52 -26.62 29.46
CA GLU A 484 32.21 -26.15 29.90
C GLU A 484 31.77 -26.83 31.23
N SER A 485 32.70 -27.32 32.03
CA SER A 485 32.48 -27.80 33.42
C SER A 485 32.54 -26.66 34.45
#